data_7df2e1e1865f00d760a76fa77d537e76
#
_entry.id   7df2e1e1865f00d760a76fa77d537e76
#
_cell.length_a   1.000
_cell.length_b   1.000
_cell.length_c   1.000
_cell.angle_alpha   90.00
_cell.angle_beta   90.00
_cell.angle_gamma   90.00
#
_symmetry.space_group_name_H-M   'P 1'
#
loop_
_entity.id
_entity.type
_entity.pdbx_description
1 polymer ?
#
loop_
_entity_poly.entity_id
_entity_poly.type
_entity_poly.pdbx_seq_one_letter_code
_entity_poly.pdbx_strand_id
1 'polypeptide(L)'
;MNLTELKRKKMSELIHMGQGLNIENVSGMRRQDLIFEILRHHSSHRGEVFGDGVLETLPDGFGFLRSPDYNYLPGPDDIYVSPSQIRRFGLRTGDTVEGQIRPPKDSERYFALLKVDRVNGDAPDHQGEKIMFDNLTPLYPNKRLRLEYDHRNYSTRIVDMLAPIGKGQRCLIVSPPRAGKTVLLQDIAHAITANHPEVYLMVLLIDERPEEVTDMQRTVKGEVISSTFDEPPARHVQVAEMVIEKAKRLAECKRDVVILLDSITRLARAYNT
;
A
#
# COMPACT_ATOMS: atom_id res chain seq x y z
N MET A 1 -21.35 -4.35 3.73
CA MET A 1 -20.78 -3.54 2.62
C MET A 1 -19.31 -3.32 2.88
N ASN A 2 -18.44 -3.38 1.87
CA ASN A 2 -16.99 -3.20 2.07
C ASN A 2 -16.54 -1.85 1.49
N LEU A 3 -15.81 -1.06 2.30
CA LEU A 3 -15.25 0.25 1.91
C LEU A 3 -14.28 0.13 0.73
N THR A 4 -13.42 -0.90 0.73
CA THR A 4 -12.42 -1.12 -0.33
C THR A 4 -13.07 -1.46 -1.67
N GLU A 5 -14.17 -2.21 -1.66
CA GLU A 5 -14.93 -2.47 -2.89
C GLU A 5 -15.53 -1.19 -3.47
N LEU A 6 -16.03 -0.29 -2.62
CA LEU A 6 -16.53 1.02 -3.06
C LEU A 6 -15.42 1.88 -3.66
N LYS A 7 -14.22 1.84 -3.07
CA LYS A 7 -13.05 2.56 -3.59
C LYS A 7 -12.61 2.09 -4.99
N ARG A 8 -12.91 0.87 -5.38
CA ARG A 8 -12.59 0.31 -6.71
C ARG A 8 -13.66 0.61 -7.78
N LYS A 9 -14.89 0.97 -7.38
CA LYS A 9 -15.98 1.26 -8.31
C LYS A 9 -15.73 2.55 -9.11
N LYS A 10 -16.21 2.60 -10.36
CA LYS A 10 -16.15 3.82 -11.17
C LYS A 10 -17.07 4.91 -10.60
N MET A 11 -16.74 6.19 -10.85
CA MET A 11 -17.53 7.31 -10.36
C MET A 11 -19.01 7.23 -10.81
N SER A 12 -19.27 6.78 -12.04
CA SER A 12 -20.63 6.56 -12.55
C SER A 12 -21.44 5.54 -11.75
N GLU A 13 -20.79 4.46 -11.29
CA GLU A 13 -21.44 3.44 -10.47
C GLU A 13 -21.75 3.95 -9.06
N LEU A 14 -20.82 4.73 -8.48
CA LEU A 14 -21.02 5.36 -7.18
C LEU A 14 -22.18 6.38 -7.21
N ILE A 15 -22.26 7.19 -8.28
CA ILE A 15 -23.38 8.13 -8.50
C ILE A 15 -24.70 7.36 -8.56
N HIS A 16 -24.77 6.28 -9.34
CA HIS A 16 -25.98 5.47 -9.46
C HIS A 16 -26.39 4.84 -8.10
N MET A 17 -25.41 4.37 -7.33
CA MET A 17 -25.67 3.84 -5.99
C MET A 17 -26.16 4.93 -5.03
N GLY A 18 -25.57 6.14 -5.06
CA GLY A 18 -26.00 7.27 -4.25
C GLY A 18 -27.41 7.74 -4.57
N GLN A 19 -27.77 7.77 -5.87
CA GLN A 19 -29.12 8.07 -6.33
C GLN A 19 -30.14 7.02 -5.82
N GLY A 20 -29.78 5.74 -5.90
CA GLY A 20 -30.61 4.64 -5.37
C GLY A 20 -30.83 4.69 -3.86
N LEU A 21 -29.95 5.36 -3.13
CA LEU A 21 -30.05 5.60 -1.68
C LEU A 21 -30.71 6.97 -1.35
N ASN A 22 -31.20 7.71 -2.32
CA ASN A 22 -31.80 9.05 -2.17
C ASN A 22 -30.85 10.08 -1.52
N ILE A 23 -29.56 10.00 -1.79
CA ILE A 23 -28.56 10.98 -1.33
C ILE A 23 -28.69 12.23 -2.21
N GLU A 24 -28.81 13.40 -1.60
CA GLU A 24 -28.93 14.67 -2.31
C GLU A 24 -27.58 15.09 -2.94
N ASN A 25 -27.62 15.78 -4.07
CA ASN A 25 -26.46 16.41 -4.74
C ASN A 25 -25.30 15.47 -5.09
N VAL A 26 -25.58 14.20 -5.37
CA VAL A 26 -24.60 13.13 -5.67
C VAL A 26 -23.61 13.52 -6.78
N SER A 27 -24.09 14.25 -7.81
CA SER A 27 -23.28 14.62 -8.99
C SER A 27 -22.26 15.73 -8.70
N GLY A 28 -22.42 16.50 -7.61
CA GLY A 28 -21.52 17.57 -7.19
C GLY A 28 -20.49 17.15 -6.16
N MET A 29 -20.59 15.95 -5.61
CA MET A 29 -19.71 15.46 -4.57
C MET A 29 -18.38 14.94 -5.12
N ARG A 30 -17.30 15.14 -4.35
CA ARG A 30 -16.02 14.47 -4.60
C ARG A 30 -16.17 12.97 -4.35
N ARG A 31 -15.36 12.16 -5.01
CA ARG A 31 -15.41 10.70 -4.89
C ARG A 31 -15.36 10.21 -3.43
N GLN A 32 -14.48 10.78 -2.63
CA GLN A 32 -14.32 10.41 -1.21
C GLN A 32 -15.56 10.77 -0.39
N ASP A 33 -16.11 11.97 -0.60
CA ASP A 33 -17.30 12.45 0.11
C ASP A 33 -18.52 11.57 -0.24
N LEU A 34 -18.65 11.18 -1.51
CA LEU A 34 -19.73 10.31 -1.96
C LEU A 34 -19.63 8.90 -1.35
N ILE A 35 -18.44 8.31 -1.30
CA ILE A 35 -18.21 7.02 -0.64
C ILE A 35 -18.57 7.11 0.85
N PHE A 36 -18.18 8.19 1.51
CA PHE A 36 -18.49 8.45 2.90
C PHE A 36 -20.00 8.49 3.16
N GLU A 37 -20.75 9.26 2.34
CA GLU A 37 -22.21 9.37 2.49
C GLU A 37 -22.93 8.05 2.18
N ILE A 38 -22.50 7.31 1.17
CA ILE A 38 -23.05 5.97 0.86
C ILE A 38 -22.88 5.02 2.05
N LEU A 39 -21.69 5.00 2.67
CA LEU A 39 -21.43 4.16 3.85
C LEU A 39 -22.22 4.59 5.07
N ARG A 40 -22.32 5.91 5.31
CA ARG A 40 -23.11 6.49 6.40
C ARG A 40 -24.57 6.09 6.28
N HIS A 41 -25.14 6.23 5.10
CA HIS A 41 -26.53 5.86 4.82
C HIS A 41 -26.77 4.34 4.99
N HIS A 42 -25.87 3.51 4.47
CA HIS A 42 -25.97 2.06 4.62
C HIS A 42 -25.88 1.61 6.07
N SER A 43 -24.98 2.20 6.85
CA SER A 43 -24.80 1.87 8.25
C SER A 43 -25.99 2.30 9.12
N SER A 44 -26.67 3.41 8.78
CA SER A 44 -27.88 3.88 9.47
C SER A 44 -29.05 2.90 9.34
N HIS A 45 -29.08 2.09 8.28
CA HIS A 45 -30.10 1.09 8.00
C HIS A 45 -29.74 -0.33 8.46
N ARG A 46 -28.86 -0.47 9.49
CA ARG A 46 -28.41 -1.74 10.12
C ARG A 46 -27.55 -2.63 9.23
N GLY A 47 -26.92 -2.10 8.21
CA GLY A 47 -25.93 -2.84 7.44
C GLY A 47 -24.58 -2.86 8.14
N GLU A 48 -23.96 -4.05 8.28
CA GLU A 48 -22.57 -4.14 8.70
C GLU A 48 -21.66 -3.56 7.63
N VAL A 49 -20.70 -2.74 8.05
CA VAL A 49 -19.70 -2.14 7.16
C VAL A 49 -18.33 -2.67 7.56
N PHE A 50 -17.59 -3.11 6.57
CA PHE A 50 -16.22 -3.59 6.72
C PHE A 50 -15.27 -2.65 6.02
N GLY A 51 -14.07 -2.52 6.57
CA GLY A 51 -13.00 -1.73 5.99
C GLY A 51 -11.65 -2.37 6.26
N ASP A 52 -10.70 -2.05 5.42
CA ASP A 52 -9.31 -2.45 5.53
C ASP A 52 -8.40 -1.27 5.20
N GLY A 53 -7.18 -1.36 5.66
CA GLY A 53 -6.15 -0.37 5.40
C GLY A 53 -4.85 -0.70 6.11
N VAL A 54 -3.83 0.10 5.82
CA VAL A 54 -2.52 -0.02 6.47
C VAL A 54 -2.45 0.96 7.63
N LEU A 55 -2.13 0.44 8.81
CA LEU A 55 -2.09 1.23 10.04
C LEU A 55 -0.90 2.21 10.02
N GLU A 56 -1.19 3.48 10.26
CA GLU A 56 -0.23 4.51 10.66
C GLU A 56 -0.53 4.87 12.12
N THR A 57 0.42 4.61 13.03
CA THR A 57 0.31 4.99 14.43
C THR A 57 0.87 6.39 14.65
N LEU A 58 0.17 7.20 15.43
CA LEU A 58 0.58 8.55 15.79
C LEU A 58 1.20 8.59 17.20
N PRO A 59 2.01 9.62 17.51
CA PRO A 59 2.68 9.74 18.81
C PRO A 59 1.74 9.69 20.02
N ASP A 60 0.48 10.14 19.85
CA ASP A 60 -0.56 10.12 20.89
C ASP A 60 -1.11 8.71 21.17
N GLY A 61 -0.61 7.70 20.48
CA GLY A 61 -0.94 6.30 20.71
C GLY A 61 -2.19 5.78 20.02
N PHE A 62 -2.92 6.62 19.29
CA PHE A 62 -3.96 6.18 18.36
C PHE A 62 -3.42 6.06 16.92
N GLY A 63 -4.21 5.58 15.99
CA GLY A 63 -3.79 5.45 14.60
C GLY A 63 -4.93 5.56 13.62
N PHE A 64 -4.56 5.55 12.33
CA PHE A 64 -5.49 5.51 11.21
C PHE A 64 -5.13 4.40 10.23
N LEU A 65 -6.13 3.73 9.68
CA LEU A 65 -5.94 2.85 8.55
C LEU A 65 -5.97 3.68 7.27
N ARG A 66 -4.81 3.74 6.61
CA ARG A 66 -4.59 4.47 5.36
C ARG A 66 -4.81 3.56 4.15
N SER A 67 -5.31 4.12 3.06
CA SER A 67 -5.50 3.38 1.82
C SER A 67 -4.28 3.46 0.91
N PRO A 68 -3.80 2.32 0.37
CA PRO A 68 -2.78 2.32 -0.67
C PRO A 68 -3.25 2.99 -1.96
N ASP A 69 -4.56 2.98 -2.24
CA ASP A 69 -5.14 3.62 -3.43
C ASP A 69 -4.95 5.15 -3.44
N TYR A 70 -4.69 5.74 -2.28
CA TYR A 70 -4.36 7.17 -2.11
C TYR A 70 -2.92 7.39 -1.66
N ASN A 71 -2.02 6.47 -1.94
CA ASN A 71 -0.60 6.53 -1.56
C ASN A 71 -0.40 6.84 -0.07
N TYR A 72 -1.26 6.29 0.80
CA TYR A 72 -1.29 6.54 2.25
C TYR A 72 -1.49 8.00 2.66
N LEU A 73 -2.03 8.84 1.77
CA LEU A 73 -2.42 10.21 2.11
C LEU A 73 -3.58 10.21 3.13
N PRO A 74 -3.54 11.14 4.12
CA PRO A 74 -4.68 11.40 4.98
C PRO A 74 -5.93 11.74 4.17
N GLY A 75 -7.03 11.09 4.48
CA GLY A 75 -8.30 11.29 3.79
C GLY A 75 -9.51 11.23 4.74
N PRO A 76 -10.67 11.74 4.32
CA PRO A 76 -11.90 11.69 5.11
C PRO A 76 -12.43 10.26 5.31
N ASP A 77 -11.99 9.34 4.47
CA ASP A 77 -12.34 7.92 4.47
C ASP A 77 -11.36 7.04 5.26
N ASP A 78 -10.44 7.66 6.01
CA ASP A 78 -9.56 6.96 6.93
C ASP A 78 -10.35 6.38 8.11
N ILE A 79 -9.89 5.25 8.62
CA ILE A 79 -10.53 4.55 9.71
C ILE A 79 -9.71 4.75 10.98
N TYR A 80 -10.31 5.36 11.98
CA TYR A 80 -9.69 5.57 13.30
C TYR A 80 -9.52 4.24 14.04
N VAL A 81 -8.34 4.03 14.61
CA VAL A 81 -8.01 2.89 15.48
C VAL A 81 -7.65 3.39 16.86
N SER A 82 -8.35 2.90 17.88
CA SER A 82 -8.16 3.35 19.24
C SER A 82 -6.86 2.83 19.88
N PRO A 83 -6.28 3.56 20.87
CA PRO A 83 -5.09 3.09 21.60
C PRO A 83 -5.30 1.75 22.30
N SER A 84 -6.50 1.46 22.73
CA SER A 84 -6.87 0.19 23.37
C SER A 84 -6.77 -0.99 22.40
N GLN A 85 -7.22 -0.82 21.15
CA GLN A 85 -7.11 -1.84 20.10
C GLN A 85 -5.65 -2.04 19.68
N ILE A 86 -4.89 -0.95 19.50
CA ILE A 86 -3.47 -1.01 19.17
C ILE A 86 -2.71 -1.82 20.22
N ARG A 87 -2.92 -1.52 21.51
CA ARG A 87 -2.26 -2.27 22.60
C ARG A 87 -2.74 -3.71 22.71
N ARG A 88 -4.06 -3.94 22.60
CA ARG A 88 -4.65 -5.27 22.74
C ARG A 88 -4.12 -6.27 21.72
N PHE A 89 -3.99 -5.85 20.47
CA PHE A 89 -3.55 -6.70 19.36
C PHE A 89 -2.08 -6.50 19.00
N GLY A 90 -1.33 -5.67 19.75
CA GLY A 90 0.08 -5.40 19.47
C GLY A 90 0.31 -4.82 18.08
N LEU A 91 -0.62 -3.99 17.58
CA LEU A 91 -0.55 -3.42 16.24
C LEU A 91 0.57 -2.39 16.13
N ARG A 92 1.19 -2.35 14.97
CA ARG A 92 2.29 -1.42 14.66
C ARG A 92 2.06 -0.76 13.30
N THR A 93 2.72 0.35 13.07
CA THR A 93 2.74 0.99 11.74
C THR A 93 3.15 -0.02 10.67
N GLY A 94 2.43 -0.02 9.54
CA GLY A 94 2.64 -0.96 8.45
C GLY A 94 1.76 -2.21 8.51
N ASP A 95 1.10 -2.51 9.65
CA ASP A 95 0.16 -3.63 9.70
C ASP A 95 -1.06 -3.37 8.81
N THR A 96 -1.42 -4.32 7.98
CA THR A 96 -2.67 -4.32 7.22
C THR A 96 -3.77 -4.88 8.11
N VAL A 97 -4.74 -4.06 8.47
CA VAL A 97 -5.84 -4.43 9.37
C VAL A 97 -7.15 -4.45 8.61
N GLU A 98 -7.89 -5.53 8.77
CA GLU A 98 -9.23 -5.71 8.23
C GLU A 98 -10.23 -5.89 9.38
N GLY A 99 -11.40 -5.27 9.27
CA GLY A 99 -12.39 -5.45 10.31
C GLY A 99 -13.68 -4.68 10.11
N GLN A 100 -14.57 -4.85 11.07
CA GLN A 100 -15.85 -4.16 11.10
C GLN A 100 -15.65 -2.72 11.57
N ILE A 101 -16.26 -1.78 10.84
CA ILE A 101 -16.20 -0.35 11.13
C ILE A 101 -17.59 0.22 11.45
N ARG A 102 -17.63 1.32 12.18
CA ARG A 102 -18.84 2.09 12.43
C ARG A 102 -18.73 3.50 11.82
N PRO A 103 -19.86 4.11 11.48
CA PRO A 103 -19.88 5.49 11.05
C PRO A 103 -19.47 6.44 12.20
N PRO A 104 -19.01 7.66 11.85
CA PRO A 104 -18.74 8.68 12.84
C PRO A 104 -20.01 9.08 13.59
N LYS A 105 -19.86 9.39 14.86
CA LYS A 105 -20.90 10.04 15.69
C LYS A 105 -20.91 11.55 15.40
N ASP A 106 -21.90 12.27 15.91
CA ASP A 106 -22.10 13.71 15.63
C ASP A 106 -20.88 14.60 15.90
N SER A 107 -19.98 14.19 16.81
CA SER A 107 -18.73 14.90 17.14
C SER A 107 -17.47 14.33 16.46
N GLU A 108 -17.59 13.25 15.71
CA GLU A 108 -16.46 12.54 15.09
C GLU A 108 -16.41 12.84 13.59
N ARG A 109 -15.20 12.81 13.02
CA ARG A 109 -14.99 13.03 11.58
C ARG A 109 -14.75 11.75 10.79
N TYR A 110 -14.25 10.70 11.46
CA TYR A 110 -13.74 9.48 10.82
C TYR A 110 -14.59 8.27 11.19
N PHE A 111 -14.64 7.29 10.30
CA PHE A 111 -15.08 5.94 10.66
C PHE A 111 -14.19 5.41 11.78
N ALA A 112 -14.73 4.57 12.64
CA ALA A 112 -13.97 3.96 13.72
C ALA A 112 -14.00 2.44 13.60
N LEU A 113 -12.85 1.80 13.79
CA LEU A 113 -12.74 0.35 13.85
C LEU A 113 -13.45 -0.17 15.09
N LEU A 114 -14.44 -1.05 14.92
CA LEU A 114 -15.15 -1.71 16.00
C LEU A 114 -14.49 -3.01 16.42
N LYS A 115 -14.21 -3.85 15.44
CA LYS A 115 -13.68 -5.19 15.63
C LYS A 115 -12.58 -5.47 14.63
N VAL A 116 -11.47 -6.01 15.08
CA VAL A 116 -10.39 -6.51 14.23
C VAL A 116 -10.71 -7.94 13.85
N ASP A 117 -10.84 -8.22 12.56
CA ASP A 117 -11.11 -9.56 12.04
C ASP A 117 -9.82 -10.24 11.55
N ARG A 118 -8.92 -9.48 10.92
CA ARG A 118 -7.62 -9.96 10.45
C ARG A 118 -6.53 -8.91 10.58
N VAL A 119 -5.30 -9.38 10.76
CA VAL A 119 -4.09 -8.56 10.73
C VAL A 119 -3.06 -9.23 9.81
N ASN A 120 -2.66 -8.55 8.74
CA ASN A 120 -1.77 -9.08 7.70
C ASN A 120 -2.27 -10.37 7.04
N GLY A 121 -3.59 -10.56 7.01
CA GLY A 121 -4.26 -11.73 6.46
C GLY A 121 -4.44 -12.90 7.44
N ASP A 122 -3.84 -12.83 8.65
CA ASP A 122 -3.96 -13.83 9.70
C ASP A 122 -5.00 -13.43 10.76
N ALA A 123 -5.45 -14.41 11.56
CA ALA A 123 -6.27 -14.14 12.72
C ALA A 123 -5.52 -13.27 13.74
N PRO A 124 -6.20 -12.32 14.43
CA PRO A 124 -5.54 -11.36 15.31
C PRO A 124 -4.84 -12.01 16.52
N ASP A 125 -5.26 -13.18 16.94
CA ASP A 125 -4.69 -13.90 18.09
C ASP A 125 -3.28 -14.46 17.84
N HIS A 126 -2.86 -14.59 16.58
CA HIS A 126 -1.53 -15.09 16.20
C HIS A 126 -0.42 -14.03 16.16
N GLN A 127 -0.71 -12.78 16.51
CA GLN A 127 0.29 -11.71 16.46
C GLN A 127 1.43 -11.89 17.49
N GLY A 128 1.16 -12.52 18.63
CA GLY A 128 2.15 -12.75 19.69
C GLY A 128 3.27 -13.75 19.36
N GLU A 129 3.10 -14.56 18.31
CA GLU A 129 4.07 -15.58 17.89
C GLU A 129 5.06 -15.07 16.82
N LYS A 130 4.89 -13.84 16.31
CA LYS A 130 5.71 -13.29 15.23
C LYS A 130 7.02 -12.71 15.76
N ILE A 131 8.11 -13.09 15.11
CA ILE A 131 9.42 -12.51 15.39
C ILE A 131 9.49 -11.15 14.69
N MET A 132 9.83 -10.09 15.43
CA MET A 132 10.02 -8.74 14.88
C MET A 132 11.10 -8.75 13.80
N PHE A 133 10.91 -7.97 12.75
CA PHE A 133 11.86 -7.89 11.63
C PHE A 133 13.29 -7.58 12.08
N ASP A 134 13.46 -6.68 13.03
CA ASP A 134 14.77 -6.27 13.54
C ASP A 134 15.49 -7.38 14.34
N ASN A 135 14.76 -8.40 14.77
CA ASN A 135 15.29 -9.58 15.47
C ASN A 135 15.56 -10.76 14.51
N LEU A 136 15.26 -10.62 13.23
CA LEU A 136 15.52 -11.66 12.24
C LEU A 136 17.02 -11.74 11.94
N THR A 137 17.56 -12.95 11.83
CA THR A 137 18.95 -13.17 11.45
C THR A 137 19.13 -12.94 9.95
N PRO A 138 19.95 -11.95 9.53
CA PRO A 138 20.23 -11.72 8.12
C PRO A 138 21.05 -12.88 7.53
N LEU A 139 20.63 -13.36 6.37
CA LEU A 139 21.29 -14.43 5.64
C LEU A 139 21.77 -13.92 4.27
N TYR A 140 22.80 -14.57 3.72
CA TYR A 140 23.15 -14.36 2.32
C TYR A 140 22.02 -14.82 1.40
N PRO A 141 21.77 -14.12 0.27
CA PRO A 141 20.71 -14.48 -0.66
C PRO A 141 21.04 -15.80 -1.39
N ASN A 142 20.53 -16.90 -0.85
CA ASN A 142 20.73 -18.26 -1.39
C ASN A 142 19.58 -18.73 -2.27
N LYS A 143 18.45 -18.01 -2.29
CA LYS A 143 17.31 -18.30 -3.15
C LYS A 143 17.20 -17.27 -4.25
N ARG A 144 17.47 -17.68 -5.49
CA ARG A 144 17.45 -16.80 -6.66
C ARG A 144 16.03 -16.37 -7.02
N LEU A 145 15.87 -15.10 -7.38
CA LEU A 145 14.72 -14.59 -8.12
C LEU A 145 15.01 -14.72 -9.61
N ARG A 146 14.34 -15.63 -10.30
CA ARG A 146 14.52 -15.83 -11.73
C ARG A 146 13.78 -14.74 -12.49
N LEU A 147 14.51 -13.98 -13.33
CA LEU A 147 13.98 -12.87 -14.10
C LEU A 147 13.75 -13.21 -15.57
N GLU A 148 14.30 -14.29 -16.08
CA GLU A 148 14.04 -14.75 -17.43
C GLU A 148 12.61 -15.31 -17.53
N TYR A 149 11.70 -14.61 -18.21
CA TYR A 149 10.30 -14.99 -18.40
C TYR A 149 9.90 -15.00 -19.89
N ASP A 150 10.55 -14.20 -20.72
CA ASP A 150 10.35 -14.13 -22.18
C ASP A 150 11.70 -14.17 -22.90
N HIS A 151 11.80 -15.04 -23.92
CA HIS A 151 13.01 -15.17 -24.75
C HIS A 151 13.36 -13.91 -25.54
N ARG A 152 12.39 -13.00 -25.75
CA ARG A 152 12.56 -11.72 -26.45
C ARG A 152 13.04 -10.60 -25.52
N ASN A 153 12.86 -10.75 -24.20
CA ASN A 153 13.35 -9.76 -23.25
C ASN A 153 14.83 -10.03 -22.91
N TYR A 154 15.70 -9.37 -23.64
CA TYR A 154 17.14 -9.52 -23.42
C TYR A 154 17.62 -8.88 -22.11
N SER A 155 16.96 -7.81 -21.63
CA SER A 155 17.35 -7.10 -20.42
C SER A 155 17.33 -8.01 -19.20
N THR A 156 16.22 -8.70 -18.94
CA THR A 156 16.08 -9.61 -17.80
C THR A 156 16.97 -10.83 -17.91
N ARG A 157 17.21 -11.35 -19.14
CA ARG A 157 18.15 -12.46 -19.39
C ARG A 157 19.59 -12.07 -19.08
N ILE A 158 20.01 -10.87 -19.49
CA ILE A 158 21.36 -10.35 -19.20
C ILE A 158 21.55 -10.17 -17.69
N VAL A 159 20.55 -9.61 -16.97
CA VAL A 159 20.60 -9.49 -15.53
C VAL A 159 20.73 -10.86 -14.87
N ASP A 160 19.95 -11.84 -15.30
CA ASP A 160 20.00 -13.20 -14.77
C ASP A 160 21.36 -13.89 -14.99
N MET A 161 22.05 -13.57 -16.10
CA MET A 161 23.35 -14.15 -16.42
C MET A 161 24.51 -13.48 -15.69
N LEU A 162 24.51 -12.13 -15.62
CA LEU A 162 25.65 -11.37 -15.17
C LEU A 162 25.54 -10.86 -13.74
N ALA A 163 24.31 -10.58 -13.27
CA ALA A 163 24.03 -10.02 -11.96
C ALA A 163 22.76 -10.64 -11.34
N PRO A 164 22.74 -11.96 -11.07
CA PRO A 164 21.57 -12.64 -10.55
C PRO A 164 21.13 -12.04 -9.22
N ILE A 165 19.81 -11.85 -9.06
CA ILE A 165 19.21 -11.29 -7.87
C ILE A 165 18.61 -12.42 -7.03
N GLY A 166 18.84 -12.37 -5.70
CA GLY A 166 18.30 -13.34 -4.75
C GLY A 166 17.38 -12.70 -3.73
N LYS A 167 16.54 -13.52 -3.09
CA LYS A 167 15.67 -13.10 -1.98
C LYS A 167 16.51 -12.61 -0.80
N GLY A 168 16.20 -11.43 -0.28
CA GLY A 168 16.98 -10.75 0.76
C GLY A 168 18.12 -9.86 0.25
N GLN A 169 18.35 -9.79 -1.07
CA GLN A 169 19.39 -8.96 -1.66
C GLN A 169 18.94 -7.50 -1.81
N ARG A 170 19.88 -6.59 -1.55
CA ARG A 170 19.78 -5.18 -1.94
C ARG A 170 20.55 -4.97 -3.24
N CYS A 171 19.87 -4.53 -4.29
CA CYS A 171 20.43 -4.31 -5.61
C CYS A 171 20.34 -2.82 -5.97
N LEU A 172 21.40 -2.27 -6.52
CA LEU A 172 21.45 -0.89 -7.00
C LEU A 172 21.60 -0.88 -8.53
N ILE A 173 20.66 -0.19 -9.20
CA ILE A 173 20.71 0.06 -10.64
C ILE A 173 21.23 1.49 -10.84
N VAL A 174 22.44 1.58 -11.39
CA VAL A 174 23.08 2.86 -11.73
C VAL A 174 23.00 3.06 -13.23
N SER A 175 22.41 4.17 -13.66
CA SER A 175 22.29 4.49 -15.08
C SER A 175 22.34 6.01 -15.30
N PRO A 176 22.89 6.50 -16.42
CA PRO A 176 22.76 7.89 -16.80
C PRO A 176 21.29 8.22 -17.11
N PRO A 177 20.92 9.52 -17.12
CA PRO A 177 19.59 9.94 -17.53
C PRO A 177 19.23 9.41 -18.93
N ARG A 178 17.96 9.03 -19.13
CA ARG A 178 17.40 8.54 -20.41
C ARG A 178 18.04 7.23 -20.94
N ALA A 179 18.67 6.44 -20.08
CA ALA A 179 19.26 5.14 -20.46
C ALA A 179 18.31 3.94 -20.28
N GLY A 180 17.01 4.16 -20.07
CA GLY A 180 16.02 3.09 -19.97
C GLY A 180 15.87 2.46 -18.58
N LYS A 181 16.28 3.17 -17.50
CA LYS A 181 16.15 2.68 -16.11
C LYS A 181 14.72 2.24 -15.78
N THR A 182 13.73 3.09 -16.06
CA THR A 182 12.30 2.82 -15.79
C THR A 182 11.80 1.60 -16.55
N VAL A 183 12.22 1.44 -17.83
CA VAL A 183 11.90 0.26 -18.64
C VAL A 183 12.49 -1.02 -18.03
N LEU A 184 13.74 -0.96 -17.57
CA LEU A 184 14.36 -2.09 -16.88
C LEU A 184 13.63 -2.46 -15.58
N LEU A 185 13.16 -1.47 -14.81
CA LEU A 185 12.36 -1.72 -13.61
C LEU A 185 11.00 -2.36 -13.95
N GLN A 186 10.35 -1.92 -15.02
CA GLN A 186 9.11 -2.53 -15.53
C GLN A 186 9.36 -3.99 -15.96
N ASP A 187 10.43 -4.24 -16.70
CA ASP A 187 10.81 -5.60 -17.11
C ASP A 187 11.06 -6.52 -15.91
N ILE A 188 11.77 -6.03 -14.88
CA ILE A 188 11.98 -6.77 -13.63
C ILE A 188 10.65 -7.03 -12.91
N ALA A 189 9.75 -6.04 -12.85
CA ALA A 189 8.43 -6.20 -12.25
C ALA A 189 7.59 -7.27 -12.97
N HIS A 190 7.59 -7.27 -14.30
CA HIS A 190 6.93 -8.27 -15.12
C HIS A 190 7.50 -9.67 -14.88
N ALA A 191 8.83 -9.78 -14.84
CA ALA A 191 9.53 -11.04 -14.58
C ALA A 191 9.18 -11.63 -13.21
N ILE A 192 9.17 -10.78 -12.16
CA ILE A 192 8.80 -11.20 -10.81
C ILE A 192 7.35 -11.67 -10.79
N THR A 193 6.43 -10.90 -11.38
CA THR A 193 5.01 -11.25 -11.41
C THR A 193 4.75 -12.56 -12.17
N ALA A 194 5.50 -12.81 -13.25
CA ALA A 194 5.35 -14.01 -14.07
C ALA A 194 5.94 -15.27 -13.41
N ASN A 195 7.14 -15.16 -12.83
CA ASN A 195 7.89 -16.31 -12.32
C ASN A 195 7.71 -16.55 -10.82
N HIS A 196 7.31 -15.52 -10.07
CA HIS A 196 7.21 -15.52 -8.61
C HIS A 196 5.89 -14.94 -8.13
N PRO A 197 4.74 -15.58 -8.44
CA PRO A 197 3.41 -15.08 -8.05
C PRO A 197 3.21 -15.07 -6.52
N GLU A 198 4.04 -15.77 -5.76
CA GLU A 198 4.05 -15.78 -4.30
C GLU A 198 4.62 -14.49 -3.69
N VAL A 199 5.43 -13.75 -4.47
CA VAL A 199 6.12 -12.54 -4.01
C VAL A 199 5.17 -11.36 -3.99
N TYR A 200 5.15 -10.63 -2.88
CA TYR A 200 4.46 -9.36 -2.79
C TYR A 200 5.31 -8.26 -3.40
N LEU A 201 4.91 -7.80 -4.58
CA LEU A 201 5.63 -6.77 -5.33
C LEU A 201 5.09 -5.37 -4.99
N MET A 202 5.97 -4.50 -4.51
CA MET A 202 5.72 -3.09 -4.27
C MET A 202 6.62 -2.24 -5.19
N VAL A 203 6.04 -1.21 -5.79
CA VAL A 203 6.78 -0.21 -6.57
C VAL A 203 6.62 1.13 -5.89
N LEU A 204 7.72 1.73 -5.49
CA LEU A 204 7.77 3.03 -4.81
C LEU A 204 8.41 4.07 -5.73
N LEU A 205 7.60 5.04 -6.16
CA LEU A 205 8.00 6.12 -7.04
C LEU A 205 8.10 7.42 -6.24
N ILE A 206 9.30 7.97 -6.11
CA ILE A 206 9.57 9.18 -5.33
C ILE A 206 10.01 10.33 -6.24
N ASP A 207 9.27 11.45 -6.17
CA ASP A 207 9.55 12.66 -6.96
C ASP A 207 9.51 12.37 -8.48
N GLU A 208 8.67 11.41 -8.90
CA GLU A 208 8.47 11.08 -10.31
C GLU A 208 7.26 11.84 -10.89
N ARG A 209 7.18 11.88 -12.22
CA ARG A 209 6.10 12.60 -12.92
C ARG A 209 4.81 11.80 -12.92
N PRO A 210 3.62 12.45 -12.85
CA PRO A 210 2.33 11.75 -12.84
C PRO A 210 2.10 10.82 -14.04
N GLU A 211 2.63 11.16 -15.22
CA GLU A 211 2.54 10.31 -16.39
C GLU A 211 3.34 9.00 -16.24
N GLU A 212 4.52 9.05 -15.61
CA GLU A 212 5.35 7.87 -15.35
C GLU A 212 4.69 6.98 -14.28
N VAL A 213 4.07 7.59 -13.27
CA VAL A 213 3.26 6.87 -12.26
C VAL A 213 2.10 6.14 -12.92
N THR A 214 1.35 6.82 -13.79
CA THR A 214 0.21 6.25 -14.49
C THR A 214 0.63 5.09 -15.40
N ASP A 215 1.75 5.22 -16.09
CA ASP A 215 2.29 4.16 -16.94
C ASP A 215 2.67 2.92 -16.11
N MET A 216 3.38 3.13 -14.99
CA MET A 216 3.73 2.03 -14.08
C MET A 216 2.50 1.32 -13.51
N GLN A 217 1.48 2.07 -13.08
CA GLN A 217 0.22 1.51 -12.57
C GLN A 217 -0.55 0.70 -13.61
N ARG A 218 -0.43 1.04 -14.90
CA ARG A 218 -1.10 0.30 -15.99
C ARG A 218 -0.35 -0.95 -16.40
N THR A 219 0.98 -0.92 -16.33
CA THR A 219 1.85 -1.97 -16.85
C THR A 219 2.20 -3.02 -15.81
N VAL A 220 2.38 -2.63 -14.55
CA VAL A 220 2.85 -3.52 -13.48
C VAL A 220 1.70 -4.09 -12.66
N LYS A 221 1.69 -5.40 -12.48
CA LYS A 221 0.77 -6.10 -11.55
C LYS A 221 1.41 -6.17 -10.17
N GLY A 222 1.30 -5.09 -9.41
CA GLY A 222 1.83 -4.95 -8.06
C GLY A 222 1.21 -3.76 -7.37
N GLU A 223 1.57 -3.52 -6.12
CA GLU A 223 1.17 -2.32 -5.41
C GLU A 223 2.08 -1.16 -5.82
N VAL A 224 1.55 -0.19 -6.56
CA VAL A 224 2.30 0.99 -7.00
C VAL A 224 1.93 2.17 -6.11
N ILE A 225 2.90 2.66 -5.37
CA ILE A 225 2.79 3.80 -4.46
C ILE A 225 3.69 4.91 -4.97
N SER A 226 3.18 6.14 -4.96
CA SER A 226 3.92 7.28 -5.47
C SER A 226 3.80 8.49 -4.55
N SER A 227 4.85 9.31 -4.58
CA SER A 227 4.82 10.69 -4.14
C SER A 227 5.44 11.53 -5.25
N THR A 228 4.60 12.33 -5.91
CA THR A 228 4.94 13.05 -7.14
C THR A 228 5.76 14.31 -6.86
N PHE A 229 6.39 14.88 -7.89
CA PHE A 229 7.34 15.99 -7.77
C PHE A 229 6.73 17.29 -7.21
N ASP A 230 5.42 17.43 -7.23
CA ASP A 230 4.66 18.58 -6.69
C ASP A 230 4.40 18.47 -5.17
N GLU A 231 4.72 17.33 -4.56
CA GLU A 231 4.59 17.12 -3.12
C GLU A 231 5.84 17.58 -2.34
N PRO A 232 5.69 18.00 -1.08
CA PRO A 232 6.82 18.43 -0.26
C PRO A 232 7.73 17.25 0.13
N PRO A 233 9.05 17.49 0.38
CA PRO A 233 10.02 16.44 0.75
C PRO A 233 9.59 15.57 1.95
N ALA A 234 8.99 16.16 2.97
CA ALA A 234 8.49 15.43 4.14
C ALA A 234 7.46 14.35 3.74
N ARG A 235 6.70 14.58 2.67
CA ARG A 235 5.74 13.62 2.15
C ARG A 235 6.43 12.43 1.50
N HIS A 236 7.50 12.66 0.75
CA HIS A 236 8.32 11.58 0.17
C HIS A 236 8.84 10.64 1.24
N VAL A 237 9.34 11.20 2.35
CA VAL A 237 9.82 10.43 3.50
C VAL A 237 8.68 9.62 4.13
N GLN A 238 7.55 10.25 4.44
CA GLN A 238 6.41 9.58 5.07
C GLN A 238 5.91 8.39 4.24
N VAL A 239 5.77 8.55 2.92
CA VAL A 239 5.33 7.47 2.03
C VAL A 239 6.34 6.33 2.02
N ALA A 240 7.64 6.65 1.94
CA ALA A 240 8.70 5.65 1.95
C ALA A 240 8.72 4.87 3.27
N GLU A 241 8.56 5.54 4.41
CA GLU A 241 8.48 4.89 5.73
C GLU A 241 7.27 3.95 5.83
N MET A 242 6.10 4.37 5.36
CA MET A 242 4.91 3.52 5.33
C MET A 242 5.12 2.25 4.51
N VAL A 243 5.73 2.38 3.32
CA VAL A 243 6.04 1.24 2.45
C VAL A 243 7.03 0.28 3.11
N ILE A 244 8.10 0.81 3.71
CA ILE A 244 9.12 0.01 4.40
C ILE A 244 8.52 -0.71 5.61
N GLU A 245 7.75 -0.03 6.44
CA GLU A 245 7.12 -0.64 7.60
C GLU A 245 6.11 -1.73 7.18
N LYS A 246 5.31 -1.49 6.14
CA LYS A 246 4.43 -2.54 5.58
C LYS A 246 5.22 -3.75 5.10
N ALA A 247 6.33 -3.53 4.39
CA ALA A 247 7.19 -4.62 3.92
C ALA A 247 7.78 -5.43 5.08
N LYS A 248 8.22 -4.77 6.16
CA LYS A 248 8.68 -5.45 7.38
C LYS A 248 7.57 -6.31 8.00
N ARG A 249 6.35 -5.79 8.12
CA ARG A 249 5.18 -6.56 8.64
C ARG A 249 4.89 -7.80 7.80
N LEU A 250 4.93 -7.66 6.47
CA LEU A 250 4.76 -8.79 5.56
C LEU A 250 5.88 -9.84 5.70
N ALA A 251 7.14 -9.41 5.85
CA ALA A 251 8.27 -10.30 6.08
C ALA A 251 8.16 -11.06 7.41
N GLU A 252 7.69 -10.42 8.49
CA GLU A 252 7.38 -11.06 9.78
C GLU A 252 6.31 -12.16 9.64
N CYS A 253 5.40 -12.02 8.66
CA CYS A 253 4.41 -13.03 8.29
C CYS A 253 4.96 -14.08 7.31
N LYS A 254 6.28 -14.17 7.13
CA LYS A 254 6.96 -15.11 6.22
C LYS A 254 6.57 -14.95 4.74
N ARG A 255 6.16 -13.74 4.35
CA ARG A 255 5.91 -13.40 2.94
C ARG A 255 7.18 -12.85 2.31
N ASP A 256 7.49 -13.30 1.11
CA ASP A 256 8.57 -12.72 0.32
C ASP A 256 8.10 -11.39 -0.26
N VAL A 257 8.87 -10.32 -0.05
CA VAL A 257 8.54 -8.97 -0.51
C VAL A 257 9.67 -8.45 -1.39
N VAL A 258 9.30 -7.84 -2.51
CA VAL A 258 10.24 -7.10 -3.36
C VAL A 258 9.75 -5.66 -3.47
N ILE A 259 10.66 -4.72 -3.20
CA ILE A 259 10.42 -3.27 -3.38
C ILE A 259 11.29 -2.79 -4.53
N LEU A 260 10.66 -2.26 -5.57
CA LEU A 260 11.32 -1.53 -6.65
C LEU A 260 11.21 -0.03 -6.36
N LEU A 261 12.36 0.62 -6.12
CA LEU A 261 12.42 2.04 -5.76
C LEU A 261 12.96 2.88 -6.93
N ASP A 262 12.19 3.83 -7.38
CA ASP A 262 12.59 4.87 -8.32
C ASP A 262 12.29 6.27 -7.74
N SER A 263 13.25 7.08 -7.29
CA SER A 263 14.67 6.75 -7.18
C SER A 263 15.22 7.01 -5.78
N ILE A 264 16.20 6.22 -5.38
CA ILE A 264 16.90 6.39 -4.09
C ILE A 264 17.61 7.76 -3.98
N THR A 265 18.10 8.31 -5.09
CA THR A 265 18.75 9.62 -5.11
C THR A 265 17.79 10.73 -4.68
N ARG A 266 16.53 10.69 -5.14
CA ARG A 266 15.51 11.68 -4.80
C ARG A 266 15.03 11.48 -3.37
N LEU A 267 14.86 10.24 -2.95
CA LEU A 267 14.53 9.93 -1.56
C LEU A 267 15.62 10.42 -0.59
N ALA A 268 16.90 10.20 -0.91
CA ALA A 268 18.02 10.69 -0.08
C ALA A 268 18.04 12.24 0.02
N ARG A 269 17.69 12.94 -1.05
CA ARG A 269 17.51 14.39 -0.99
C ARG A 269 16.40 14.80 -0.03
N ALA A 270 15.27 14.11 -0.07
CA ALA A 270 14.14 14.40 0.83
C ALA A 270 14.49 14.19 2.31
N TYR A 271 15.34 13.22 2.62
CA TYR A 271 15.85 13.03 3.99
C TYR A 271 16.86 14.09 4.44
N ASN A 272 17.50 14.79 3.50
CA ASN A 272 18.52 15.81 3.79
C ASN A 272 17.94 17.23 3.85
N THR A 273 16.64 17.40 3.62
CA THR A 273 15.94 18.69 3.68
C THR A 273 15.30 18.86 5.05
#